data_870c1caa2748c9cdd46eaab7a3b8e82c
#
_entry.id   870c1caa2748c9cdd46eaab7a3b8e82c
#
_cell.length_a   1.000
_cell.length_b   1.000
_cell.length_c   1.000
_cell.angle_alpha   90.00
_cell.angle_beta   90.00
_cell.angle_gamma   90.00
#
_symmetry.space_group_name_H-M   'P 1'
#
loop_
_entity.id
_entity.type
_entity.pdbx_description
1 polymer ?
#
loop_
_entity_poly.entity_id
_entity_poly.type
_entity_poly.pdbx_seq_one_letter_code
_entity_poly.pdbx_strand_id
1 'polypeptide(L)'
;MISLLCLGLLAAVDITQYLGRSAVDALYNDNLEGMTDDEYETAEAEWQNGDYLEAIRLMREYYAKNPKQVHAALRIAEIYEKDLNNPLAAALEYEEILNQKLPRERWGWAAIHLANIYSGSLEKPDQAVALLRRLDEEYGDTQAAEKARKRLAMIDGTGPAG
;
A
#
# COMPACT_ATOMS: atom_id res chain seq x y z
N MET A 1 6.55 41.53 14.33
CA MET A 1 5.68 41.02 13.26
C MET A 1 6.21 39.78 12.55
N ILE A 2 7.25 39.12 13.04
CA ILE A 2 7.84 37.89 12.43
C ILE A 2 7.24 36.59 13.03
N SER A 3 6.57 36.67 14.19
CA SER A 3 6.08 35.50 14.93
C SER A 3 4.81 34.83 14.35
N LEU A 4 3.98 35.58 13.60
CA LEU A 4 2.72 35.05 13.05
C LEU A 4 2.91 34.24 11.75
N LEU A 5 3.98 34.51 11.00
CA LEU A 5 4.30 33.78 9.76
C LEU A 5 4.86 32.38 10.04
N CYS A 6 5.62 32.20 11.12
CA CYS A 6 6.16 30.89 11.51
C CYS A 6 5.08 29.94 12.03
N LEU A 7 4.05 30.45 12.73
CA LEU A 7 2.95 29.62 13.20
C LEU A 7 2.08 29.08 12.07
N GLY A 8 1.90 29.87 11.00
CA GLY A 8 1.14 29.47 9.82
C GLY A 8 1.83 28.36 9.02
N LEU A 9 3.18 28.37 8.96
CA LEU A 9 3.94 27.35 8.23
C LEU A 9 3.94 25.99 8.94
N LEU A 10 4.02 26.00 10.27
CA LEU A 10 3.95 24.76 11.07
C LEU A 10 2.57 24.10 11.02
N ALA A 11 1.49 24.88 11.02
CA ALA A 11 0.14 24.35 10.89
C ALA A 11 -0.13 23.76 9.48
N ALA A 12 0.49 24.29 8.43
CA ALA A 12 0.32 23.79 7.06
C ALA A 12 1.01 22.42 6.85
N VAL A 13 2.14 22.18 7.52
CA VAL A 13 2.86 20.88 7.45
C VAL A 13 2.09 19.78 8.17
N ASP A 14 1.48 20.08 9.32
CA ASP A 14 0.67 19.12 10.07
C ASP A 14 -0.62 18.75 9.35
N ILE A 15 -1.26 19.69 8.66
CA ILE A 15 -2.48 19.45 7.88
C ILE A 15 -2.20 18.55 6.67
N THR A 16 -1.08 18.74 5.97
CA THR A 16 -0.73 17.90 4.82
C THR A 16 -0.35 16.47 5.21
N GLN A 17 0.26 16.27 6.38
CA GLN A 17 0.53 14.93 6.90
C GLN A 17 -0.74 14.24 7.43
N TYR A 18 -1.64 15.01 8.03
CA TYR A 18 -2.92 14.51 8.52
C TYR A 18 -3.87 14.12 7.38
N LEU A 19 -3.98 14.93 6.34
CA LEU A 19 -4.79 14.63 5.15
C LEU A 19 -4.23 13.48 4.32
N GLY A 20 -2.91 13.35 4.23
CA GLY A 20 -2.26 12.22 3.54
C GLY A 20 -2.50 10.88 4.25
N ARG A 21 -2.49 10.87 5.58
CA ARG A 21 -2.81 9.68 6.38
C ARG A 21 -4.29 9.33 6.31
N SER A 22 -5.18 10.30 6.45
CA SER A 22 -6.64 10.07 6.39
C SER A 22 -7.11 9.55 5.03
N ALA A 23 -6.50 9.96 3.93
CA ALA A 23 -6.86 9.46 2.60
C ALA A 23 -6.38 8.01 2.39
N VAL A 24 -5.22 7.65 2.94
CA VAL A 24 -4.73 6.27 2.92
C VAL A 24 -5.56 5.39 3.85
N ASP A 25 -5.87 5.85 5.06
CA ASP A 25 -6.70 5.12 6.03
C ASP A 25 -8.12 4.90 5.51
N ALA A 26 -8.73 5.86 4.81
CA ALA A 26 -10.07 5.71 4.22
C ALA A 26 -10.10 4.67 3.09
N LEU A 27 -9.03 4.53 2.32
CA LEU A 27 -8.93 3.52 1.26
C LEU A 27 -8.70 2.10 1.81
N TYR A 28 -8.07 1.99 2.99
CA TYR A 28 -7.82 0.71 3.65
C TYR A 28 -8.94 0.30 4.60
N ASN A 29 -9.75 1.25 5.12
CA ASN A 29 -10.70 1.02 6.20
C ASN A 29 -12.19 0.98 5.79
N ASP A 30 -12.52 0.85 4.53
CA ASP A 30 -13.92 0.94 4.05
C ASP A 30 -14.87 -0.18 4.57
N ASN A 31 -14.43 -1.03 5.51
CA ASN A 31 -15.23 -2.07 6.15
C ASN A 31 -14.98 -2.27 7.65
N LEU A 32 -14.33 -1.32 8.35
CA LEU A 32 -13.98 -1.48 9.77
C LEU A 32 -14.77 -0.56 10.71
N GLU A 33 -16.00 -0.13 10.33
CA GLU A 33 -16.87 0.49 11.32
C GLU A 33 -17.39 -0.59 12.30
N GLY A 34 -16.70 -0.73 13.45
CA GLY A 34 -17.31 -1.19 14.68
C GLY A 34 -16.89 -2.53 15.26
N MET A 35 -15.86 -3.23 14.76
CA MET A 35 -15.28 -4.39 15.48
C MET A 35 -13.78 -4.22 15.61
N THR A 36 -13.33 -3.76 16.77
CA THR A 36 -11.95 -3.96 17.21
C THR A 36 -11.77 -5.46 17.39
N ASP A 37 -10.98 -6.07 16.53
CA ASP A 37 -10.66 -7.48 16.65
C ASP A 37 -9.42 -7.59 17.55
N ASP A 38 -9.61 -7.99 18.79
CA ASP A 38 -8.56 -8.07 19.81
C ASP A 38 -7.31 -8.83 19.31
N GLU A 39 -7.51 -9.84 18.44
CA GLU A 39 -6.39 -10.60 17.85
C GLU A 39 -5.57 -9.74 16.87
N TYR A 40 -6.23 -8.91 16.06
CA TYR A 40 -5.53 -8.02 15.14
C TYR A 40 -4.85 -6.86 15.88
N GLU A 41 -5.50 -6.29 16.89
CA GLU A 41 -4.90 -5.25 17.75
C GLU A 41 -3.64 -5.76 18.47
N THR A 42 -3.66 -7.02 18.92
CA THR A 42 -2.47 -7.65 19.52
C THR A 42 -1.32 -7.71 18.51
N ALA A 43 -1.59 -8.09 17.27
CA ALA A 43 -0.58 -8.12 16.21
C ALA A 43 -0.03 -6.72 15.88
N GLU A 44 -0.87 -5.69 15.85
CA GLU A 44 -0.44 -4.29 15.66
C GLU A 44 0.39 -3.78 16.85
N ALA A 45 0.08 -4.21 18.08
CA ALA A 45 0.87 -3.86 19.25
C ALA A 45 2.29 -4.44 19.15
N GLU A 46 2.45 -5.69 18.71
CA GLU A 46 3.78 -6.27 18.48
C GLU A 46 4.56 -5.53 17.38
N TRP A 47 3.88 -5.13 16.29
CA TRP A 47 4.49 -4.27 15.29
C TRP A 47 4.97 -2.95 15.89
N GLN A 48 4.16 -2.27 16.71
CA GLN A 48 4.54 -1.01 17.38
C GLN A 48 5.72 -1.19 18.35
N ASN A 49 5.84 -2.35 18.97
CA ASN A 49 6.96 -2.72 19.83
C ASN A 49 8.25 -3.01 19.05
N GLY A 50 8.17 -3.12 17.71
CA GLY A 50 9.27 -3.47 16.83
C GLY A 50 9.51 -4.98 16.69
N ASP A 51 8.63 -5.82 17.25
CA ASP A 51 8.68 -7.27 17.05
C ASP A 51 7.94 -7.66 15.76
N TYR A 52 8.55 -7.29 14.63
CA TYR A 52 7.95 -7.46 13.30
C TYR A 52 7.67 -8.91 12.94
N LEU A 53 8.51 -9.86 13.39
CA LEU A 53 8.31 -11.28 13.08
C LEU A 53 7.13 -11.85 13.86
N GLU A 54 6.96 -11.46 15.12
CA GLU A 54 5.81 -11.85 15.92
C GLU A 54 4.53 -11.21 15.40
N ALA A 55 4.57 -9.93 15.03
CA ALA A 55 3.45 -9.24 14.39
C ALA A 55 3.00 -9.97 13.11
N ILE A 56 3.92 -10.35 12.22
CA ILE A 56 3.62 -11.12 11.01
C ILE A 56 3.00 -12.48 11.37
N ARG A 57 3.53 -13.17 12.37
CA ARG A 57 2.99 -14.47 12.80
C ARG A 57 1.54 -14.34 13.25
N LEU A 58 1.24 -13.37 14.11
CA LEU A 58 -0.10 -13.11 14.61
C LEU A 58 -1.05 -12.66 13.51
N MET A 59 -0.61 -11.78 12.59
CA MET A 59 -1.41 -11.35 11.44
C MET A 59 -1.73 -12.52 10.50
N ARG A 60 -0.81 -13.47 10.30
CA ARG A 60 -1.08 -14.68 9.52
C ARG A 60 -2.10 -15.59 10.18
N GLU A 61 -2.02 -15.77 11.49
CA GLU A 61 -3.01 -16.56 12.26
C GLU A 61 -4.39 -15.90 12.19
N TYR A 62 -4.45 -14.60 12.36
CA TYR A 62 -5.68 -13.82 12.21
C TYR A 62 -6.26 -13.96 10.81
N TYR A 63 -5.44 -13.77 9.77
CA TYR A 63 -5.88 -13.86 8.38
C TYR A 63 -6.35 -15.28 8.01
N ALA A 64 -5.71 -16.33 8.51
CA ALA A 64 -6.14 -17.70 8.30
C ALA A 64 -7.54 -17.99 8.84
N LYS A 65 -7.91 -17.37 9.97
CA LYS A 65 -9.26 -17.44 10.55
C LYS A 65 -10.25 -16.54 9.83
N ASN A 66 -9.78 -15.41 9.29
CA ASN A 66 -10.57 -14.33 8.71
C ASN A 66 -10.12 -13.99 7.28
N PRO A 67 -10.26 -14.91 6.28
CA PRO A 67 -9.67 -14.73 4.95
C PRO A 67 -10.29 -13.58 4.13
N LYS A 68 -11.41 -13.02 4.57
CA LYS A 68 -12.00 -11.82 3.96
C LYS A 68 -11.31 -10.52 4.43
N GLN A 69 -10.57 -10.59 5.52
CA GLN A 69 -9.87 -9.44 6.11
C GLN A 69 -8.50 -9.23 5.46
N VAL A 70 -8.53 -8.89 4.17
CA VAL A 70 -7.35 -8.76 3.32
C VAL A 70 -6.37 -7.67 3.82
N HIS A 71 -6.84 -6.75 4.67
CA HIS A 71 -5.97 -5.74 5.26
C HIS A 71 -4.81 -6.36 6.06
N ALA A 72 -5.03 -7.50 6.72
CA ALA A 72 -3.97 -8.20 7.44
C ALA A 72 -2.86 -8.71 6.49
N ALA A 73 -3.23 -9.27 5.33
CA ALA A 73 -2.27 -9.69 4.32
C ALA A 73 -1.51 -8.50 3.72
N LEU A 74 -2.19 -7.38 3.43
CA LEU A 74 -1.56 -6.15 2.98
C LEU A 74 -0.57 -5.60 4.02
N ARG A 75 -0.93 -5.67 5.30
CA ARG A 75 -0.06 -5.23 6.39
C ARG A 75 1.20 -6.07 6.48
N ILE A 76 1.10 -7.39 6.32
CA ILE A 76 2.26 -8.29 6.26
C ILE A 76 3.20 -7.89 5.11
N ALA A 77 2.66 -7.64 3.91
CA ALA A 77 3.45 -7.19 2.78
C ALA A 77 4.17 -5.87 3.06
N GLU A 78 3.49 -4.90 3.70
CA GLU A 78 4.09 -3.62 4.09
C GLU A 78 5.20 -3.77 5.13
N ILE A 79 5.05 -4.64 6.12
CA ILE A 79 6.09 -4.91 7.12
C ILE A 79 7.33 -5.47 6.45
N TYR A 80 7.18 -6.42 5.53
CA TYR A 80 8.32 -6.92 4.76
C TYR A 80 9.00 -5.82 3.93
N GLU A 81 8.20 -4.96 3.28
CA GLU A 81 8.72 -3.89 2.42
C GLU A 81 9.44 -2.81 3.22
N LYS A 82 8.80 -2.28 4.28
CA LYS A 82 9.20 -1.05 4.94
C LYS A 82 10.04 -1.27 6.20
N ASP A 83 9.67 -2.26 7.02
CA ASP A 83 10.27 -2.47 8.34
C ASP A 83 11.42 -3.50 8.28
N LEU A 84 11.23 -4.58 7.54
CA LEU A 84 12.24 -5.64 7.39
C LEU A 84 13.16 -5.45 6.18
N ASN A 85 12.87 -4.46 5.32
CA ASN A 85 13.61 -4.21 4.09
C ASN A 85 13.84 -5.49 3.26
N ASN A 86 12.80 -6.31 3.16
CA ASN A 86 12.82 -7.57 2.41
C ASN A 86 11.87 -7.49 1.21
N PRO A 87 12.31 -6.86 0.10
CA PRO A 87 11.44 -6.64 -1.06
C PRO A 87 11.01 -7.93 -1.75
N LEU A 88 11.79 -9.01 -1.64
CA LEU A 88 11.40 -10.29 -2.22
C LEU A 88 10.21 -10.90 -1.48
N ALA A 89 10.25 -10.92 -0.14
CA ALA A 89 9.13 -11.40 0.67
C ALA A 89 7.89 -10.52 0.46
N ALA A 90 8.05 -9.19 0.44
CA ALA A 90 6.97 -8.27 0.16
C ALA A 90 6.32 -8.53 -1.21
N ALA A 91 7.12 -8.74 -2.26
CA ALA A 91 6.62 -9.05 -3.59
C ALA A 91 5.77 -10.33 -3.61
N LEU A 92 6.23 -11.40 -2.95
CA LEU A 92 5.49 -12.66 -2.85
C LEU A 92 4.15 -12.49 -2.13
N GLU A 93 4.09 -11.70 -1.06
CA GLU A 93 2.83 -11.39 -0.39
C GLU A 93 1.87 -10.60 -1.29
N TYR A 94 2.37 -9.57 -2.00
CA TYR A 94 1.54 -8.83 -2.95
C TYR A 94 1.07 -9.68 -4.13
N GLU A 95 1.90 -10.56 -4.68
CA GLU A 95 1.50 -11.50 -5.74
C GLU A 95 0.34 -12.40 -5.27
N GLU A 96 0.42 -12.94 -4.04
CA GLU A 96 -0.64 -13.77 -3.47
C GLU A 96 -1.93 -12.98 -3.26
N ILE A 97 -1.83 -11.74 -2.77
CA ILE A 97 -2.97 -10.84 -2.61
C ILE A 97 -3.64 -10.56 -3.95
N LEU A 98 -2.88 -10.29 -5.02
CA LEU A 98 -3.42 -10.01 -6.36
C LEU A 98 -4.09 -11.21 -7.03
N ASN A 99 -3.84 -12.43 -6.56
CA ASN A 99 -4.54 -13.63 -7.01
C ASN A 99 -5.92 -13.80 -6.36
N GLN A 100 -6.27 -12.96 -5.39
CA GLN A 100 -7.54 -12.99 -4.70
C GLN A 100 -8.58 -12.08 -5.36
N LYS A 101 -9.86 -12.33 -5.05
CA LYS A 101 -10.95 -11.45 -5.47
C LYS A 101 -11.03 -10.25 -4.53
N LEU A 102 -10.52 -9.12 -4.98
CA LEU A 102 -10.50 -7.86 -4.24
C LEU A 102 -11.44 -6.82 -4.84
N PRO A 103 -11.86 -5.80 -4.05
CA PRO A 103 -12.38 -4.56 -4.59
C PRO A 103 -11.39 -3.97 -5.60
N ARG A 104 -11.90 -3.45 -6.72
CA ARG A 104 -11.09 -3.01 -7.86
C ARG A 104 -10.01 -2.00 -7.48
N GLU A 105 -10.36 -1.01 -6.67
CA GLU A 105 -9.42 0.02 -6.22
C GLU A 105 -8.31 -0.58 -5.34
N ARG A 106 -8.65 -1.50 -4.44
CA ARG A 106 -7.68 -2.17 -3.55
C ARG A 106 -6.71 -3.05 -4.34
N TRP A 107 -7.23 -3.80 -5.33
CA TRP A 107 -6.38 -4.54 -6.25
C TRP A 107 -5.39 -3.62 -6.97
N GLY A 108 -5.90 -2.49 -7.48
CA GLY A 108 -5.10 -1.52 -8.20
C GLY A 108 -3.95 -0.95 -7.36
N TRP A 109 -4.20 -0.58 -6.12
CA TRP A 109 -3.13 -0.07 -5.25
C TRP A 109 -2.11 -1.13 -4.87
N ALA A 110 -2.54 -2.37 -4.60
CA ALA A 110 -1.61 -3.49 -4.38
C ALA A 110 -0.72 -3.72 -5.61
N ALA A 111 -1.29 -3.64 -6.82
CA ALA A 111 -0.53 -3.75 -8.06
C ALA A 111 0.50 -2.61 -8.25
N ILE A 112 0.16 -1.37 -7.85
CA ILE A 112 1.11 -0.25 -7.87
C ILE A 112 2.28 -0.51 -6.92
N HIS A 113 2.03 -1.00 -5.70
CA HIS A 113 3.09 -1.34 -4.75
C HIS A 113 4.02 -2.41 -5.31
N LEU A 114 3.45 -3.50 -5.82
CA LEU A 114 4.24 -4.58 -6.43
C LEU A 114 5.06 -4.09 -7.64
N ALA A 115 4.48 -3.26 -8.51
CA ALA A 115 5.20 -2.67 -9.63
C ALA A 115 6.37 -1.77 -9.18
N ASN A 116 6.24 -1.08 -8.04
CA ASN A 116 7.34 -0.31 -7.45
C ASN A 116 8.46 -1.22 -6.98
N ILE A 117 8.13 -2.31 -6.29
CA ILE A 117 9.11 -3.30 -5.81
C ILE A 117 9.83 -3.94 -6.99
N TYR A 118 9.11 -4.34 -8.03
CA TYR A 118 9.71 -4.92 -9.23
C TYR A 118 10.67 -3.97 -9.93
N SER A 119 10.26 -2.72 -10.18
CA SER A 119 11.10 -1.77 -10.94
C SER A 119 12.24 -1.19 -10.12
N GLY A 120 12.10 -1.11 -8.80
CA GLY A 120 13.11 -0.56 -7.90
C GLY A 120 13.99 -1.66 -7.31
N SER A 121 13.51 -2.29 -6.23
CA SER A 121 14.34 -3.15 -5.39
C SER A 121 14.70 -4.50 -6.01
N LEU A 122 13.86 -5.02 -6.92
CA LEU A 122 14.10 -6.33 -7.57
C LEU A 122 14.69 -6.22 -8.97
N GLU A 123 14.83 -5.01 -9.51
CA GLU A 123 15.40 -4.76 -10.85
C GLU A 123 14.71 -5.58 -11.97
N LYS A 124 13.38 -5.71 -11.88
CA LYS A 124 12.53 -6.43 -12.84
C LYS A 124 11.58 -5.47 -13.58
N PRO A 125 12.09 -4.51 -14.37
CA PRO A 125 11.27 -3.49 -15.01
C PRO A 125 10.21 -4.06 -15.95
N ASP A 126 10.52 -5.16 -16.65
CA ASP A 126 9.56 -5.78 -17.56
C ASP A 126 8.32 -6.32 -16.83
N GLN A 127 8.51 -6.90 -15.63
CA GLN A 127 7.40 -7.37 -14.80
C GLN A 127 6.58 -6.19 -14.26
N ALA A 128 7.24 -5.10 -13.89
CA ALA A 128 6.56 -3.87 -13.47
C ALA A 128 5.68 -3.30 -14.60
N VAL A 129 6.22 -3.21 -15.81
CA VAL A 129 5.49 -2.71 -16.99
C VAL A 129 4.31 -3.63 -17.32
N ALA A 130 4.49 -4.95 -17.33
CA ALA A 130 3.42 -5.90 -17.57
C ALA A 130 2.28 -5.76 -16.54
N LEU A 131 2.61 -5.58 -15.26
CA LEU A 131 1.62 -5.40 -14.20
C LEU A 131 0.87 -4.06 -14.34
N LEU A 132 1.58 -2.97 -14.68
CA LEU A 132 0.96 -1.66 -14.91
C LEU A 132 0.01 -1.68 -16.13
N ARG A 133 0.37 -2.39 -17.21
CA ARG A 133 -0.52 -2.57 -18.37
C ARG A 133 -1.76 -3.35 -18.00
N ARG A 134 -1.60 -4.46 -17.29
CA ARG A 134 -2.74 -5.24 -16.79
C ARG A 134 -3.68 -4.39 -15.92
N LEU A 135 -3.12 -3.56 -15.03
CA LEU A 135 -3.90 -2.64 -14.19
C LEU A 135 -4.70 -1.65 -15.05
N ASP A 136 -4.10 -1.09 -16.09
CA ASP A 136 -4.79 -0.17 -17.00
C ASP A 136 -5.90 -0.87 -17.81
N GLU A 137 -5.64 -2.05 -18.34
CA GLU A 137 -6.57 -2.81 -19.17
C GLU A 137 -7.77 -3.37 -18.40
N GLU A 138 -7.51 -4.00 -17.24
CA GLU A 138 -8.56 -4.70 -16.49
C GLU A 138 -9.27 -3.80 -15.46
N TYR A 139 -8.60 -2.75 -14.96
CA TYR A 139 -9.07 -1.89 -13.87
C TYR A 139 -9.02 -0.40 -14.23
N GLY A 140 -9.15 -0.06 -15.51
CA GLY A 140 -8.93 1.28 -16.06
C GLY A 140 -9.82 2.40 -15.49
N ASP A 141 -10.87 2.06 -14.76
CA ASP A 141 -11.79 2.97 -14.06
C ASP A 141 -11.31 3.39 -12.65
N THR A 142 -10.16 2.86 -12.19
CA THR A 142 -9.61 3.13 -10.85
C THR A 142 -8.61 4.30 -10.85
N GLN A 143 -8.44 4.95 -9.70
CA GLN A 143 -7.38 5.96 -9.50
C GLN A 143 -5.98 5.34 -9.65
N ALA A 144 -5.83 4.10 -9.23
CA ALA A 144 -4.58 3.35 -9.39
C ALA A 144 -4.23 3.17 -10.87
N ALA A 145 -5.21 2.88 -11.74
CA ALA A 145 -5.00 2.78 -13.19
C ALA A 145 -4.60 4.12 -13.82
N GLU A 146 -5.15 5.23 -13.35
CA GLU A 146 -4.70 6.55 -13.81
C GLU A 146 -3.22 6.78 -13.49
N LYS A 147 -2.78 6.37 -12.30
CA LYS A 147 -1.36 6.44 -11.91
C LYS A 147 -0.49 5.50 -12.77
N ALA A 148 -1.00 4.31 -13.09
CA ALA A 148 -0.32 3.37 -13.98
C ALA A 148 -0.12 3.95 -15.39
N ARG A 149 -1.18 4.55 -15.99
CA ARG A 149 -1.10 5.21 -17.31
C ARG A 149 -0.06 6.31 -17.35
N LYS A 150 -0.05 7.19 -16.33
CA LYS A 150 0.96 8.27 -16.24
C LYS A 150 2.38 7.70 -16.22
N ARG A 151 2.59 6.61 -15.51
CA ARG A 151 3.90 5.96 -15.42
C ARG A 151 4.30 5.26 -16.72
N LEU A 152 3.38 4.55 -17.36
CA LEU A 152 3.61 3.92 -18.67
C LEU A 152 3.96 4.98 -19.72
N ALA A 153 3.24 6.10 -19.76
CA ALA A 153 3.53 7.19 -20.68
C ALA A 153 4.94 7.79 -20.49
N MET A 154 5.44 7.86 -19.26
CA MET A 154 6.83 8.27 -18.99
C MET A 154 7.85 7.24 -19.47
N ILE A 155 7.55 5.95 -19.33
CA ILE A 155 8.43 4.85 -19.78
C ILE A 155 8.48 4.82 -21.30
N ASP A 156 7.33 4.95 -21.97
CA ASP A 156 7.21 4.92 -23.44
C ASP A 156 7.63 6.25 -24.12
N GLY A 157 8.06 7.25 -23.34
CA GLY A 157 8.49 8.56 -23.86
C GLY A 157 7.36 9.43 -24.44
N THR A 158 6.09 9.08 -24.15
CA THR A 158 4.89 9.78 -24.63
C THR A 158 4.30 10.70 -23.56
N GLY A 159 4.92 10.75 -22.37
CA GLY A 159 4.53 11.63 -21.27
C GLY A 159 4.77 13.10 -21.61
N PRO A 160 4.01 14.06 -21.00
CA PRO A 160 4.28 15.47 -21.16
C PRO A 160 5.71 15.77 -20.70
N ALA A 161 6.50 16.39 -21.57
CA ALA A 161 7.80 16.92 -21.21
C ALA A 161 7.59 17.96 -20.09
N GLY A 162 8.17 17.71 -18.92
CA GLY A 162 8.10 18.58 -17.75
C GLY A 162 8.84 19.91 -17.95
#